data_40d7ca800325ac9cd2a6aa2d1ff7b8f6
#
_entry.id   40d7ca800325ac9cd2a6aa2d1ff7b8f6
#
_cell.length_a   1.000
_cell.length_b   1.000
_cell.length_c   1.000
_cell.angle_alpha   90.00
_cell.angle_beta   90.00
_cell.angle_gamma   90.00
#
_symmetry.space_group_name_H-M   'P 1'
#
loop_
_entity.id
_entity.type
_entity.pdbx_description
1 polymer ?
#
loop_
_entity_poly.entity_id
_entity_poly.type
_entity_poly.pdbx_seq_one_letter_code
_entity_poly.pdbx_strand_id
1 'polypeptide(L)'
;MKRIVIAAALVAMGAAAYAAPPAGGPPPMPPYMMRPVAPEGDRLKPGRDGKTVFEAQCGYCHLVGGMGTNLLTKQQMMAGNPPEKGVLANRDDLTRDYVKAVVRMGKGAMPQQTKVDLTDAELDAVAAYLGKAG
;
A
#
# COMPACT_ATOMS: atom_id res chain seq x y z
N MET A 1 25.35 -57.69 20.75
CA MET A 1 26.02 -56.47 21.23
C MET A 1 26.35 -55.48 20.10
N LYS A 2 26.74 -55.90 18.88
CA LYS A 2 27.05 -55.00 17.75
C LYS A 2 25.85 -54.12 17.26
N ARG A 3 24.61 -54.63 17.32
CA ARG A 3 23.41 -53.91 16.83
C ARG A 3 22.99 -52.75 17.73
N ILE A 4 23.27 -52.82 19.03
CA ILE A 4 22.94 -51.79 20.01
C ILE A 4 23.86 -50.57 19.86
N VAL A 5 25.13 -50.81 19.54
CA VAL A 5 26.13 -49.73 19.36
C VAL A 5 25.84 -48.92 18.11
N ILE A 6 25.39 -49.54 17.02
CA ILE A 6 25.02 -48.84 15.77
C ILE A 6 23.77 -47.95 15.98
N ALA A 7 22.76 -48.43 16.72
CA ALA A 7 21.57 -47.67 17.02
C ALA A 7 21.85 -46.41 17.88
N ALA A 8 22.76 -46.56 18.87
CA ALA A 8 23.17 -45.45 19.72
C ALA A 8 23.95 -44.35 18.94
N ALA A 9 24.81 -44.77 18.00
CA ALA A 9 25.56 -43.83 17.17
C ALA A 9 24.66 -43.04 16.19
N LEU A 10 23.63 -43.67 15.64
CA LEU A 10 22.66 -42.96 14.75
C LEU A 10 21.78 -41.98 15.51
N VAL A 11 21.39 -42.27 16.73
CA VAL A 11 20.62 -41.35 17.58
C VAL A 11 21.48 -40.16 17.98
N ALA A 12 22.76 -40.35 18.30
CA ALA A 12 23.68 -39.26 18.65
C ALA A 12 23.95 -38.31 17.47
N MET A 13 24.07 -38.80 16.24
CA MET A 13 24.23 -37.98 15.04
C MET A 13 22.94 -37.20 14.69
N GLY A 14 21.78 -37.78 14.91
CA GLY A 14 20.50 -37.11 14.70
C GLY A 14 20.26 -35.95 15.69
N ALA A 15 20.65 -36.11 16.95
CA ALA A 15 20.52 -35.06 17.97
C ALA A 15 21.48 -33.88 17.73
N ALA A 16 22.69 -34.13 17.21
CA ALA A 16 23.64 -33.06 16.91
C ALA A 16 23.20 -32.17 15.73
N ALA A 17 22.48 -32.74 14.76
CA ALA A 17 21.95 -31.97 13.63
C ALA A 17 20.79 -30.99 14.03
N TYR A 18 20.09 -31.30 15.11
CA TYR A 18 19.00 -30.45 15.63
C TYR A 18 19.45 -29.38 16.63
N ALA A 19 20.67 -29.51 17.16
CA ALA A 19 21.17 -28.65 18.24
C ALA A 19 22.05 -27.46 17.77
N ALA A 20 22.32 -27.35 16.47
CA ALA A 20 23.06 -26.20 15.96
C ALA A 20 22.14 -24.96 15.87
N PRO A 21 22.36 -23.93 16.68
CA PRO A 21 21.64 -22.70 16.47
C PRO A 21 21.94 -22.15 15.06
N PRO A 22 20.96 -21.58 14.36
CA PRO A 22 21.22 -20.96 13.07
C PRO A 22 22.36 -19.95 13.23
N ALA A 23 23.44 -20.17 12.47
CA ALA A 23 24.56 -19.22 12.46
C ALA A 23 24.11 -17.91 11.82
N GLY A 24 23.86 -16.94 12.69
CA GLY A 24 23.40 -15.62 12.32
C GLY A 24 21.94 -15.40 12.73
N GLY A 25 21.69 -14.48 13.64
CA GLY A 25 20.37 -13.92 13.87
C GLY A 25 19.85 -13.25 12.60
N PRO A 26 18.55 -12.91 12.54
CA PRO A 26 18.02 -12.14 11.43
C PRO A 26 18.90 -10.89 11.21
N PRO A 27 19.13 -10.50 9.95
CA PRO A 27 19.92 -9.30 9.66
C PRO A 27 19.37 -8.13 10.47
N PRO A 28 20.22 -7.24 11.00
CA PRO A 28 19.75 -6.08 11.71
C PRO A 28 18.78 -5.31 10.81
N MET A 29 17.58 -5.06 11.31
CA MET A 29 16.63 -4.22 10.58
C MET A 29 17.28 -2.84 10.39
N PRO A 30 17.19 -2.27 9.18
CA PRO A 30 17.64 -0.90 8.98
C PRO A 30 16.92 0.00 10.00
N PRO A 31 17.59 1.03 10.52
CA PRO A 31 16.97 1.95 11.46
C PRO A 31 15.66 2.46 10.87
N TYR A 32 14.59 2.36 11.65
CA TYR A 32 13.28 2.90 11.24
C TYR A 32 13.44 4.39 10.98
N MET A 33 13.42 4.76 9.73
CA MET A 33 13.40 6.16 9.34
C MET A 33 12.01 6.73 9.64
N MET A 34 11.86 7.36 10.77
CA MET A 34 10.68 8.17 11.04
C MET A 34 10.53 9.20 9.93
N ARG A 35 9.36 9.27 9.31
CA ARG A 35 9.04 10.38 8.43
C ARG A 35 9.37 11.67 9.19
N PRO A 36 10.14 12.59 8.61
CA PRO A 36 10.32 13.89 9.25
C PRO A 36 8.93 14.46 9.54
N VAL A 37 8.75 14.95 10.77
CA VAL A 37 7.50 15.59 11.20
C VAL A 37 7.18 16.67 10.16
N ALA A 38 6.02 16.53 9.51
CA ALA A 38 5.60 17.56 8.58
C ALA A 38 5.46 18.89 9.32
N PRO A 39 5.97 20.00 8.79
CA PRO A 39 5.81 21.30 9.43
C PRO A 39 4.32 21.59 9.67
N GLU A 40 4.03 22.28 10.77
CA GLU A 40 2.67 22.72 11.08
C GLU A 40 2.13 23.54 9.89
N GLY A 41 0.91 23.24 9.47
CA GLY A 41 0.24 23.90 8.36
C GLY A 41 0.05 23.01 7.14
N ASP A 42 -0.18 23.64 6.02
CA ASP A 42 -0.40 22.97 4.74
C ASP A 42 0.91 22.31 4.24
N ARG A 43 0.86 21.00 4.10
CA ARG A 43 2.00 20.21 3.61
C ARG A 43 2.13 20.25 2.08
N LEU A 44 1.24 20.91 1.40
CA LEU A 44 1.29 21.10 -0.03
C LEU A 44 2.44 22.07 -0.37
N LYS A 45 3.59 21.51 -0.74
CA LYS A 45 4.73 22.32 -1.18
C LYS A 45 4.42 23.01 -2.50
N PRO A 46 4.97 24.21 -2.75
CA PRO A 46 4.91 24.83 -4.07
C PRO A 46 5.37 23.84 -5.16
N GLY A 47 4.62 23.72 -6.25
CA GLY A 47 4.90 22.78 -7.35
C GLY A 47 4.38 21.35 -7.13
N ARG A 48 3.83 21.00 -5.96
CA ARG A 48 3.09 19.76 -5.77
C ARG A 48 1.62 19.99 -6.10
N ASP A 49 1.27 19.66 -7.32
CA ASP A 49 -0.11 19.64 -7.77
C ASP A 49 -0.86 18.37 -7.32
N GLY A 50 -2.15 18.32 -7.60
CA GLY A 50 -3.00 17.19 -7.21
C GLY A 50 -2.56 15.87 -7.81
N LYS A 51 -1.97 15.86 -9.01
CA LYS A 51 -1.39 14.67 -9.63
C LYS A 51 -0.21 14.16 -8.82
N THR A 52 0.74 15.01 -8.49
CA THR A 52 1.93 14.67 -7.70
C THR A 52 1.55 14.13 -6.31
N VAL A 53 0.57 14.76 -5.65
CA VAL A 53 0.05 14.28 -4.36
C VAL A 53 -0.62 12.93 -4.52
N PHE A 54 -1.47 12.75 -5.54
CA PHE A 54 -2.14 11.48 -5.84
C PHE A 54 -1.13 10.35 -6.09
N GLU A 55 -0.14 10.57 -6.92
CA GLU A 55 0.89 9.55 -7.22
C GLU A 55 1.69 9.18 -5.97
N ALA A 56 2.03 10.15 -5.12
CA ALA A 56 2.83 9.91 -3.93
C ALA A 56 2.05 9.25 -2.77
N GLN A 57 0.77 9.58 -2.59
CA GLN A 57 -0.02 9.13 -1.43
C GLN A 57 -0.97 7.99 -1.77
N CYS A 58 -1.49 7.95 -2.99
CA CYS A 58 -2.51 7.01 -3.42
C CYS A 58 -1.99 6.01 -4.47
N GLY A 59 -0.85 6.34 -5.10
CA GLY A 59 -0.32 5.65 -6.26
C GLY A 59 0.00 4.19 -6.04
N TYR A 60 0.44 3.80 -4.84
CA TYR A 60 0.72 2.39 -4.53
C TYR A 60 -0.48 1.47 -4.85
N CYS A 61 -1.70 1.95 -4.58
CA CYS A 61 -2.92 1.20 -4.87
C CYS A 61 -3.58 1.61 -6.18
N HIS A 62 -3.47 2.88 -6.61
CA HIS A 62 -4.29 3.45 -7.67
C HIS A 62 -3.57 3.80 -8.97
N LEU A 63 -2.26 3.56 -9.08
CA LEU A 63 -1.57 3.56 -10.37
C LEU A 63 -1.73 2.21 -11.09
N VAL A 64 -1.34 2.18 -12.35
CA VAL A 64 -1.38 0.95 -13.17
C VAL A 64 -0.63 -0.18 -12.46
N GLY A 65 -1.27 -1.34 -12.34
CA GLY A 65 -0.72 -2.51 -11.64
C GLY A 65 -0.96 -2.53 -10.13
N GLY A 66 -1.45 -1.46 -9.53
CA GLY A 66 -1.81 -1.42 -8.11
C GLY A 66 -3.04 -2.26 -7.77
N MET A 67 -3.13 -2.76 -6.53
CA MET A 67 -4.25 -3.63 -6.10
C MET A 67 -5.62 -2.94 -6.24
N GLY A 68 -5.71 -1.66 -5.91
CA GLY A 68 -6.94 -0.88 -6.04
C GLY A 68 -7.35 -0.73 -7.49
N THR A 69 -6.40 -0.42 -8.38
CA THR A 69 -6.65 -0.33 -9.81
C THR A 69 -7.12 -1.66 -10.39
N ASN A 70 -6.49 -2.77 -10.01
CA ASN A 70 -6.89 -4.10 -10.49
C ASN A 70 -8.31 -4.45 -10.06
N LEU A 71 -8.69 -4.15 -8.81
CA LEU A 71 -10.05 -4.35 -8.32
C LEU A 71 -11.06 -3.47 -9.06
N LEU A 72 -10.75 -2.18 -9.23
CA LEU A 72 -11.60 -1.24 -9.96
C LEU A 72 -11.76 -1.64 -11.43
N THR A 73 -10.70 -2.08 -12.09
CA THR A 73 -10.75 -2.60 -13.46
C THR A 73 -11.76 -3.74 -13.58
N LYS A 74 -11.68 -4.72 -12.67
CA LYS A 74 -12.64 -5.82 -12.64
C LYS A 74 -14.08 -5.31 -12.43
N GLN A 75 -14.29 -4.37 -11.52
CA GLN A 75 -15.62 -3.79 -11.28
C GLN A 75 -16.14 -3.03 -12.51
N GLN A 76 -15.30 -2.26 -13.19
CA GLN A 76 -15.69 -1.55 -14.40
C GLN A 76 -16.08 -2.52 -15.53
N MET A 77 -15.29 -3.56 -15.75
CA MET A 77 -15.61 -4.60 -16.73
C MET A 77 -16.94 -5.31 -16.42
N MET A 78 -17.20 -5.64 -15.14
CA MET A 78 -18.48 -6.24 -14.73
C MET A 78 -19.67 -5.29 -14.92
N ALA A 79 -19.44 -3.98 -14.89
CA ALA A 79 -20.45 -2.96 -15.19
C ALA A 79 -20.58 -2.65 -16.70
N GLY A 80 -19.86 -3.38 -17.57
CA GLY A 80 -19.88 -3.14 -19.02
C GLY A 80 -19.02 -1.97 -19.49
N ASN A 81 -18.17 -1.43 -18.63
CA ASN A 81 -17.27 -0.33 -18.99
C ASN A 81 -15.90 -0.86 -19.47
N PRO A 82 -15.16 -0.06 -20.26
CA PRO A 82 -13.82 -0.42 -20.68
C PRO A 82 -12.86 -0.58 -19.48
N PRO A 83 -11.88 -1.51 -19.53
CA PRO A 83 -10.95 -1.78 -18.44
C PRO A 83 -10.11 -0.57 -18.05
N GLU A 84 -9.85 0.36 -18.96
CA GLU A 84 -9.08 1.60 -18.71
C GLU A 84 -9.75 2.51 -17.66
N LYS A 85 -11.07 2.39 -17.49
CA LYS A 85 -11.81 3.10 -16.43
C LYS A 85 -11.49 2.59 -15.01
N GLY A 86 -10.76 1.50 -14.88
CA GLY A 86 -10.17 1.06 -13.61
C GLY A 86 -9.08 2.01 -13.08
N VAL A 87 -8.40 2.71 -13.97
CA VAL A 87 -7.43 3.76 -13.62
C VAL A 87 -8.20 5.05 -13.30
N LEU A 88 -8.14 5.53 -12.06
CA LEU A 88 -8.92 6.68 -11.61
C LEU A 88 -8.70 7.93 -12.46
N ALA A 89 -7.48 8.17 -12.92
CA ALA A 89 -7.15 9.30 -13.78
C ALA A 89 -7.84 9.27 -15.16
N ASN A 90 -8.30 8.09 -15.61
CA ASN A 90 -9.00 7.92 -16.89
C ASN A 90 -10.53 8.06 -16.74
N ARG A 91 -11.03 8.23 -15.51
CA ARG A 91 -12.46 8.38 -15.26
C ARG A 91 -12.89 9.83 -15.53
N ASP A 92 -14.07 9.97 -16.05
CA ASP A 92 -14.74 11.24 -16.36
C ASP A 92 -16.02 11.45 -15.55
N ASP A 93 -16.42 10.43 -14.78
CA ASP A 93 -17.64 10.38 -13.96
C ASP A 93 -17.40 10.73 -12.48
N LEU A 94 -16.14 10.95 -12.07
CA LEU A 94 -15.81 11.31 -10.69
C LEU A 94 -16.09 12.79 -10.45
N THR A 95 -16.86 13.10 -9.40
CA THR A 95 -17.00 14.45 -8.89
C THR A 95 -15.97 14.73 -7.80
N ARG A 96 -15.63 16.00 -7.57
CA ARG A 96 -14.71 16.40 -6.49
C ARG A 96 -15.25 15.99 -5.12
N ASP A 97 -16.54 16.17 -4.87
CA ASP A 97 -17.17 15.83 -3.60
C ASP A 97 -17.17 14.31 -3.36
N TYR A 98 -17.41 13.53 -4.40
CA TYR A 98 -17.31 12.07 -4.31
C TYR A 98 -15.89 11.62 -3.95
N VAL A 99 -14.86 12.19 -4.58
CA VAL A 99 -13.46 11.88 -4.26
C VAL A 99 -13.15 12.21 -2.80
N LYS A 100 -13.55 13.40 -2.33
CA LYS A 100 -13.36 13.81 -0.93
C LYS A 100 -14.07 12.87 0.04
N ALA A 101 -15.32 12.54 -0.22
CA ALA A 101 -16.11 11.64 0.61
C ALA A 101 -15.47 10.26 0.72
N VAL A 102 -15.10 9.64 -0.41
CA VAL A 102 -14.47 8.32 -0.43
C VAL A 102 -13.13 8.32 0.30
N VAL A 103 -12.32 9.33 0.13
CA VAL A 103 -11.02 9.42 0.82
C VAL A 103 -11.19 9.54 2.32
N ARG A 104 -12.14 10.35 2.81
CA ARG A 104 -12.37 10.56 4.25
C ARG A 104 -13.10 9.42 4.92
N MET A 105 -14.02 8.75 4.23
CA MET A 105 -14.82 7.68 4.81
C MET A 105 -14.26 6.28 4.54
N GLY A 106 -13.40 6.13 3.54
CA GLY A 106 -13.02 4.85 2.99
C GLY A 106 -14.15 4.26 2.11
N LYS A 107 -13.83 3.21 1.35
CA LYS A 107 -14.82 2.47 0.55
C LYS A 107 -14.36 1.03 0.31
N GLY A 108 -15.11 0.06 0.83
CA GLY A 108 -14.74 -1.35 0.70
C GLY A 108 -13.37 -1.63 1.31
N ALA A 109 -12.42 -2.11 0.52
CA ALA A 109 -11.05 -2.37 0.96
C ALA A 109 -10.17 -1.10 1.05
N MET A 110 -10.63 0.03 0.56
CA MET A 110 -9.90 1.30 0.69
C MET A 110 -10.09 1.86 2.09
N PRO A 111 -9.02 2.02 2.89
CA PRO A 111 -9.13 2.62 4.22
C PRO A 111 -9.43 4.12 4.14
N GLN A 112 -10.03 4.65 5.19
CA GLN A 112 -10.17 6.09 5.36
C GLN A 112 -8.80 6.75 5.52
N GLN A 113 -8.66 7.94 4.98
CA GLN A 113 -7.48 8.79 5.18
C GLN A 113 -7.84 9.94 6.11
N THR A 114 -7.10 10.06 7.19
CA THR A 114 -7.29 11.13 8.17
C THR A 114 -6.64 12.43 7.69
N LYS A 115 -6.88 13.53 8.42
CA LYS A 115 -6.18 14.81 8.14
C LYS A 115 -4.68 14.75 8.42
N VAL A 116 -4.24 13.74 9.20
CA VAL A 116 -2.81 13.49 9.44
C VAL A 116 -2.17 12.79 8.25
N ASP A 117 -2.91 11.88 7.58
CA ASP A 117 -2.41 11.17 6.42
C ASP A 117 -2.39 12.08 5.17
N LEU A 118 -3.44 12.87 5.00
CA LEU A 118 -3.65 13.78 3.87
C LEU A 118 -4.38 15.03 4.36
N THR A 119 -3.76 16.20 4.29
CA THR A 119 -4.37 17.47 4.68
C THR A 119 -5.59 17.81 3.83
N ASP A 120 -6.42 18.72 4.29
CA ASP A 120 -7.60 19.16 3.50
C ASP A 120 -7.16 19.83 2.18
N ALA A 121 -6.09 20.64 2.19
CA ALA A 121 -5.57 21.26 0.98
C ALA A 121 -4.98 20.24 -0.02
N GLU A 122 -4.27 19.22 0.45
CA GLU A 122 -3.80 18.11 -0.40
C GLU A 122 -4.97 17.32 -0.98
N LEU A 123 -6.00 17.05 -0.17
CA LEU A 123 -7.21 16.38 -0.64
C LEU A 123 -7.96 17.22 -1.67
N ASP A 124 -8.06 18.53 -1.47
CA ASP A 124 -8.67 19.43 -2.45
C ASP A 124 -7.92 19.41 -3.79
N ALA A 125 -6.60 19.40 -3.76
CA ALA A 125 -5.78 19.28 -4.96
C ALA A 125 -5.98 17.92 -5.67
N VAL A 126 -6.01 16.81 -4.94
CA VAL A 126 -6.30 15.48 -5.49
C VAL A 126 -7.72 15.41 -6.07
N ALA A 127 -8.69 15.97 -5.36
CA ALA A 127 -10.08 16.02 -5.83
C ALA A 127 -10.23 16.88 -7.09
N ALA A 128 -9.46 17.97 -7.20
CA ALA A 128 -9.42 18.78 -8.42
C ALA A 128 -8.77 18.03 -9.60
N TYR A 129 -7.77 17.20 -9.33
CA TYR A 129 -7.10 16.39 -10.36
C TYR A 129 -7.99 15.25 -10.90
N LEU A 130 -8.70 14.55 -10.01
CA LEU A 130 -9.51 13.39 -10.39
C LEU A 130 -10.95 13.74 -10.75
N GLY A 131 -11.53 14.77 -10.12
CA GLY A 131 -12.93 15.15 -10.27
C GLY A 131 -13.17 15.98 -11.53
N LYS A 132 -13.56 15.31 -12.61
CA LYS A 132 -13.82 15.90 -13.94
C LYS A 132 -15.31 16.15 -14.19
N ALA A 133 -16.20 15.46 -13.45
CA ALA A 133 -17.63 15.65 -13.53
C ALA A 133 -18.06 16.74 -12.53
N GLY A 134 -18.76 17.73 -12.99
CA GLY A 134 -19.34 18.84 -12.19
C GLY A 134 -18.70 20.18 -12.46
#